data_13062d1ebf36c32a2bcaa2a25c1bdb05
#
_entry.id   13062d1ebf36c32a2bcaa2a25c1bdb05
#
_cell.length_a   1.000
_cell.length_b   1.000
_cell.length_c   1.000
_cell.angle_alpha   90.00
_cell.angle_beta   90.00
_cell.angle_gamma   90.00
#
_symmetry.space_group_name_H-M   'P 1'
#
loop_
_entity.id
_entity.type
_entity.pdbx_description
1 polymer ?
#
loop_
_entity_poly.entity_id
_entity_poly.type
_entity_poly.pdbx_seq_one_letter_code
_entity_poly.pdbx_strand_id
1 'polypeptide(L)'
;MKKRHTKSTGRSGRLQTVTLCISTALVLILLGLVVFFTLTGRNLSAYVKENLQVTMMLGQDMTDNEAQTIMRSIAQRPYIKTIHFISKESALKDAAKQMGADPSTFTDGVNPFSSSIELTLTSDYANNDSLVWISKELKKYPKVSDITYQKDLVDAVNRNLTKIGMAMLVLAILLTFVSF
;
A
#
# COMPACT_ATOMS: atom_id res chain seq x y z
N MET A 1 -18.44 76.52 22.43
CA MET A 1 -18.70 75.07 22.50
C MET A 1 -17.61 74.32 21.75
N LYS A 2 -16.74 73.65 22.45
CA LYS A 2 -15.55 73.00 21.88
C LYS A 2 -15.80 71.48 21.77
N LYS A 3 -15.99 70.93 20.54
CA LYS A 3 -16.21 69.54 20.28
C LYS A 3 -14.91 68.75 20.55
N ARG A 4 -14.95 67.85 21.52
CA ARG A 4 -13.88 66.87 21.77
C ARG A 4 -14.00 65.79 20.70
N HIS A 5 -13.01 65.71 19.78
CA HIS A 5 -12.76 64.54 18.93
C HIS A 5 -12.12 63.46 19.78
N THR A 6 -12.83 62.40 20.07
CA THR A 6 -12.29 61.17 20.68
C THR A 6 -11.51 60.38 19.64
N LYS A 7 -10.18 60.35 19.77
CA LYS A 7 -9.31 59.44 19.07
C LYS A 7 -9.46 58.04 19.66
N SER A 8 -10.25 57.17 19.03
CA SER A 8 -10.35 55.73 19.41
C SER A 8 -9.87 54.78 18.28
N THR A 9 -8.99 55.27 17.39
CA THR A 9 -8.59 54.55 16.20
C THR A 9 -7.36 53.61 16.36
N GLY A 10 -6.64 53.64 17.47
CA GLY A 10 -5.42 52.87 17.61
C GLY A 10 -5.57 51.42 18.08
N ARG A 11 -6.62 51.11 18.82
CA ARG A 11 -6.84 49.79 19.44
C ARG A 11 -7.58 48.83 18.55
N SER A 12 -8.50 49.34 17.74
CA SER A 12 -9.27 48.59 16.72
C SER A 12 -8.36 48.05 15.60
N GLY A 13 -7.46 48.90 15.08
CA GLY A 13 -6.54 48.50 14.01
C GLY A 13 -5.55 47.40 14.42
N ARG A 14 -5.04 47.44 15.66
CA ARG A 14 -4.13 46.40 16.16
C ARG A 14 -4.83 45.07 16.33
N LEU A 15 -6.05 45.03 16.84
CA LEU A 15 -6.85 43.80 16.94
C LEU A 15 -7.16 43.21 15.58
N GLN A 16 -7.50 44.05 14.61
CA GLN A 16 -7.80 43.64 13.24
C GLN A 16 -6.57 43.04 12.55
N THR A 17 -5.39 43.64 12.72
CA THR A 17 -4.13 43.09 12.21
C THR A 17 -3.77 41.75 12.84
N VAL A 18 -3.92 41.62 14.16
CA VAL A 18 -3.66 40.36 14.86
C VAL A 18 -4.60 39.26 14.39
N THR A 19 -5.89 39.55 14.25
CA THR A 19 -6.88 38.57 13.73
C THR A 19 -6.53 38.14 12.30
N LEU A 20 -6.12 39.08 11.44
CA LEU A 20 -5.71 38.80 10.08
C LEU A 20 -4.45 37.90 10.05
N CYS A 21 -3.44 38.19 10.87
CA CYS A 21 -2.24 37.37 10.97
C CYS A 21 -2.55 35.94 11.48
N ILE A 22 -3.44 35.82 12.48
CA ILE A 22 -3.85 34.49 12.98
C ILE A 22 -4.61 33.72 11.91
N SER A 23 -5.54 34.38 11.20
CA SER A 23 -6.32 33.75 10.13
C SER A 23 -5.43 33.26 8.99
N THR A 24 -4.50 34.10 8.51
CA THR A 24 -3.57 33.70 7.44
C THR A 24 -2.62 32.58 7.90
N ALA A 25 -2.13 32.62 9.13
CA ALA A 25 -1.30 31.56 9.66
C ALA A 25 -2.06 30.23 9.74
N LEU A 26 -3.32 30.26 10.17
CA LEU A 26 -4.16 29.06 10.25
C LEU A 26 -4.40 28.44 8.86
N VAL A 27 -4.69 29.27 7.86
CA VAL A 27 -4.85 28.79 6.47
C VAL A 27 -3.58 28.16 5.93
N LEU A 28 -2.42 28.78 6.18
CA LEU A 28 -1.12 28.22 5.74
C LEU A 28 -0.80 26.90 6.44
N ILE A 29 -1.11 26.77 7.72
CA ILE A 29 -0.95 25.50 8.47
C ILE A 29 -1.85 24.41 7.87
N LEU A 30 -3.11 24.73 7.58
CA LEU A 30 -4.04 23.77 6.98
C LEU A 30 -3.58 23.35 5.59
N LEU A 31 -3.12 24.27 4.75
CA LEU A 31 -2.54 23.95 3.43
C LEU A 31 -1.30 23.05 3.59
N GLY A 32 -0.42 23.35 4.53
CA GLY A 32 0.74 22.52 4.84
C GLY A 32 0.36 21.10 5.25
N LEU A 33 -0.67 20.97 6.09
CA LEU A 33 -1.21 19.65 6.47
C LEU A 33 -1.80 18.88 5.28
N VAL A 34 -2.53 19.54 4.39
CA VAL A 34 -3.06 18.89 3.16
C VAL A 34 -1.93 18.33 2.31
N VAL A 35 -0.87 19.13 2.07
CA VAL A 35 0.30 18.67 1.31
C VAL A 35 1.00 17.51 2.02
N PHE A 36 1.23 17.64 3.33
CA PHE A 36 1.86 16.61 4.15
C PHE A 36 1.09 15.28 4.09
N PHE A 37 -0.22 15.28 4.34
CA PHE A 37 -1.02 14.07 4.29
C PHE A 37 -1.13 13.47 2.88
N THR A 38 -1.15 14.30 1.85
CA THR A 38 -1.15 13.82 0.46
C THR A 38 0.13 13.07 0.12
N LEU A 39 1.29 13.63 0.46
CA LEU A 39 2.58 13.00 0.20
C LEU A 39 2.77 11.74 1.06
N THR A 40 2.46 11.82 2.36
CA THR A 40 2.57 10.68 3.27
C THR A 40 1.64 9.54 2.86
N GLY A 41 0.39 9.85 2.48
CA GLY A 41 -0.58 8.86 2.01
C GLY A 41 -0.11 8.14 0.73
N ARG A 42 0.48 8.86 -0.21
CA ARG A 42 1.05 8.26 -1.43
C ARG A 42 2.22 7.34 -1.13
N ASN A 43 3.16 7.76 -0.28
CA ASN A 43 4.32 6.95 0.10
C ASN A 43 3.91 5.70 0.89
N LEU A 44 2.99 5.84 1.84
CA LEU A 44 2.47 4.70 2.61
C LEU A 44 1.76 3.69 1.71
N SER A 45 0.98 4.17 0.75
CA SER A 45 0.33 3.31 -0.24
C SER A 45 1.32 2.55 -1.09
N ALA A 46 2.32 3.22 -1.63
CA ALA A 46 3.37 2.58 -2.41
C ALA A 46 4.04 1.48 -1.57
N TYR A 47 4.41 1.80 -0.33
CA TYR A 47 5.00 0.84 0.60
C TYR A 47 4.12 -0.39 0.84
N VAL A 48 2.83 -0.21 1.12
CA VAL A 48 1.89 -1.33 1.32
C VAL A 48 1.73 -2.16 0.04
N LYS A 49 1.57 -1.51 -1.10
CA LYS A 49 1.45 -2.17 -2.41
C LYS A 49 2.69 -2.98 -2.76
N GLU A 50 3.87 -2.46 -2.52
CA GLU A 50 5.14 -3.13 -2.81
C GLU A 50 5.45 -4.29 -1.86
N ASN A 51 4.77 -4.38 -0.71
CA ASN A 51 4.87 -5.50 0.22
C ASN A 51 3.72 -6.50 0.08
N LEU A 52 2.80 -6.29 -0.88
CA LEU A 52 1.77 -7.26 -1.20
C LEU A 52 2.40 -8.51 -1.83
N GLN A 53 2.25 -9.62 -1.13
CA GLN A 53 2.78 -10.89 -1.55
C GLN A 53 1.82 -11.61 -2.49
N VAL A 54 2.34 -12.08 -3.60
CA VAL A 54 1.70 -13.00 -4.52
C VAL A 54 2.40 -14.34 -4.39
N THR A 55 1.67 -15.38 -4.07
CA THR A 55 2.19 -16.73 -3.88
C THR A 55 1.77 -17.60 -5.06
N MET A 56 2.74 -18.13 -5.78
CA MET A 56 2.58 -19.08 -6.85
C MET A 56 2.79 -20.49 -6.30
N MET A 57 1.71 -21.23 -6.13
CA MET A 57 1.76 -22.60 -5.65
C MET A 57 2.20 -23.54 -6.77
N LEU A 58 3.17 -24.40 -6.48
CA LEU A 58 3.73 -25.36 -7.44
C LEU A 58 3.13 -26.75 -7.20
N GLY A 59 3.05 -27.54 -8.26
CA GLY A 59 2.58 -28.91 -8.18
C GLY A 59 3.53 -29.79 -7.34
N GLN A 60 2.98 -30.86 -6.79
CA GLN A 60 3.74 -31.81 -5.97
C GLN A 60 4.90 -32.49 -6.75
N ASP A 61 4.76 -32.61 -8.08
CA ASP A 61 5.70 -33.20 -9.00
C ASP A 61 6.76 -32.22 -9.55
N MET A 62 6.74 -30.95 -9.08
CA MET A 62 7.73 -29.94 -9.44
C MET A 62 9.05 -30.21 -8.71
N THR A 63 10.13 -30.25 -9.48
CA THR A 63 11.48 -30.32 -8.91
C THR A 63 12.02 -28.91 -8.59
N ASP A 64 12.94 -28.82 -7.65
CA ASP A 64 13.55 -27.52 -7.28
C ASP A 64 14.29 -26.87 -8.45
N ASN A 65 14.90 -27.64 -9.33
CA ASN A 65 15.59 -27.13 -10.51
C ASN A 65 14.59 -26.52 -11.53
N GLU A 66 13.44 -27.16 -11.72
CA GLU A 66 12.37 -26.64 -12.58
C GLU A 66 11.82 -25.33 -12.00
N ALA A 67 11.56 -25.31 -10.68
CA ALA A 67 11.08 -24.13 -9.98
C ALA A 67 12.06 -22.96 -10.09
N GLN A 68 13.36 -23.20 -9.92
CA GLN A 68 14.39 -22.17 -10.10
C GLN A 68 14.48 -21.65 -11.54
N THR A 69 14.26 -22.51 -12.52
CA THR A 69 14.23 -22.10 -13.94
C THR A 69 13.06 -21.17 -14.22
N ILE A 70 11.88 -21.52 -13.71
CA ILE A 70 10.68 -20.65 -13.77
C ILE A 70 10.95 -19.34 -13.04
N MET A 71 11.48 -19.39 -11.83
CA MET A 71 11.81 -18.20 -11.04
C MET A 71 12.73 -17.24 -11.80
N ARG A 72 13.79 -17.75 -12.44
CA ARG A 72 14.71 -16.93 -13.24
C ARG A 72 14.02 -16.26 -14.43
N SER A 73 13.10 -16.94 -15.09
CA SER A 73 12.35 -16.38 -16.22
C SER A 73 11.36 -15.30 -15.77
N ILE A 74 10.75 -15.47 -14.60
CA ILE A 74 9.81 -14.50 -14.02
C ILE A 74 10.56 -13.29 -13.46
N ALA A 75 11.71 -13.48 -12.82
CA ALA A 75 12.51 -12.42 -12.23
C ALA A 75 12.91 -11.29 -13.20
N GLN A 76 12.93 -11.57 -14.49
CA GLN A 76 13.25 -10.59 -15.54
C GLN A 76 12.05 -9.72 -15.95
N ARG A 77 10.88 -9.97 -15.39
CA ARG A 77 9.66 -9.21 -15.72
C ARG A 77 9.64 -7.85 -15.04
N PRO A 78 9.22 -6.79 -15.73
CA PRO A 78 9.26 -5.41 -15.20
C PRO A 78 8.34 -5.17 -13.99
N TYR A 79 7.36 -6.05 -13.80
CA TYR A 79 6.41 -5.96 -12.69
C TYR A 79 6.91 -6.63 -11.41
N ILE A 80 8.04 -7.37 -11.44
CA ILE A 80 8.59 -8.05 -10.27
C ILE A 80 9.53 -7.11 -9.50
N LYS A 81 9.29 -7.01 -8.20
CA LYS A 81 10.17 -6.30 -7.26
C LYS A 81 11.10 -7.28 -6.54
N THR A 82 10.54 -8.31 -5.93
CA THR A 82 11.30 -9.39 -5.27
C THR A 82 10.70 -10.74 -5.65
N ILE A 83 11.51 -11.78 -5.59
CA ILE A 83 11.09 -13.15 -5.85
C ILE A 83 11.89 -14.12 -4.97
N HIS A 84 11.21 -15.04 -4.30
CA HIS A 84 11.79 -16.02 -3.41
C HIS A 84 11.19 -17.41 -3.68
N PHE A 85 12.02 -18.43 -3.66
CA PHE A 85 11.59 -19.82 -3.71
C PHE A 85 11.50 -20.38 -2.30
N ILE A 86 10.41 -21.04 -1.99
CA ILE A 86 10.19 -21.75 -0.73
C ILE A 86 10.01 -23.23 -1.06
N SER A 87 10.95 -24.05 -0.60
CA SER A 87 10.86 -25.50 -0.76
C SER A 87 9.81 -26.12 0.19
N LYS A 88 9.36 -27.34 -0.12
CA LYS A 88 8.44 -28.11 0.73
C LYS A 88 8.94 -28.23 2.16
N GLU A 89 10.26 -28.45 2.33
CA GLU A 89 10.91 -28.61 3.61
C GLU A 89 10.96 -27.29 4.39
N SER A 90 11.25 -26.16 3.70
CA SER A 90 11.18 -24.82 4.31
C SER A 90 9.78 -24.49 4.77
N ALA A 91 8.78 -24.74 3.91
CA ALA A 91 7.37 -24.49 4.24
C ALA A 91 6.93 -25.30 5.48
N LEU A 92 7.30 -26.59 5.56
CA LEU A 92 7.02 -27.42 6.73
C LEU A 92 7.69 -26.88 8.00
N LYS A 93 8.98 -26.50 7.90
CA LYS A 93 9.75 -26.00 9.04
C LYS A 93 9.19 -24.67 9.57
N ASP A 94 8.77 -23.77 8.67
CA ASP A 94 8.21 -22.49 9.05
C ASP A 94 6.81 -22.65 9.64
N ALA A 95 6.00 -23.55 9.09
CA ALA A 95 4.70 -23.91 9.66
C ALA A 95 4.87 -24.55 11.05
N ALA A 96 5.82 -25.46 11.24
CA ALA A 96 6.09 -26.06 12.54
C ALA A 96 6.49 -25.04 13.59
N LYS A 97 7.30 -24.03 13.22
CA LYS A 97 7.66 -22.93 14.13
C LYS A 97 6.46 -22.07 14.53
N GLN A 98 5.55 -21.79 13.57
CA GLN A 98 4.38 -20.96 13.83
C GLN A 98 3.31 -21.69 14.64
N MET A 99 3.12 -22.98 14.39
CA MET A 99 2.13 -23.81 15.08
C MET A 99 2.62 -24.38 16.42
N GLY A 100 3.93 -24.36 16.65
CA GLY A 100 4.54 -24.99 17.83
C GLY A 100 4.49 -26.52 17.81
N ALA A 101 4.10 -27.14 16.70
CA ALA A 101 4.00 -28.57 16.49
C ALA A 101 4.34 -28.91 15.03
N ASP A 102 4.86 -30.09 14.77
CA ASP A 102 5.15 -30.53 13.40
C ASP A 102 3.84 -30.92 12.67
N PRO A 103 3.46 -30.20 11.58
CA PRO A 103 2.25 -30.51 10.82
C PRO A 103 2.22 -31.89 10.18
N SER A 104 3.39 -32.53 9.95
CA SER A 104 3.45 -33.87 9.39
C SER A 104 2.86 -34.92 10.31
N THR A 105 2.80 -34.67 11.63
CA THR A 105 2.17 -35.57 12.60
C THR A 105 0.67 -35.75 12.37
N PHE A 106 0.00 -34.81 11.71
CA PHE A 106 -1.42 -34.85 11.38
C PHE A 106 -1.70 -35.50 10.00
N THR A 107 -0.63 -35.84 9.26
CA THR A 107 -0.71 -36.32 7.88
C THR A 107 0.09 -37.63 7.70
N ASP A 108 0.07 -38.51 8.71
CA ASP A 108 0.74 -39.82 8.72
C ASP A 108 2.26 -39.72 8.32
N GLY A 109 2.92 -38.64 8.73
CA GLY A 109 4.33 -38.38 8.44
C GLY A 109 4.61 -37.83 7.04
N VAL A 110 3.59 -37.56 6.24
CA VAL A 110 3.73 -36.95 4.90
C VAL A 110 3.73 -35.42 5.02
N ASN A 111 4.66 -34.77 4.33
CA ASN A 111 4.65 -33.30 4.27
C ASN A 111 3.42 -32.80 3.50
N PRO A 112 2.47 -32.08 4.14
CA PRO A 112 1.27 -31.58 3.50
C PRO A 112 1.51 -30.35 2.60
N PHE A 113 2.70 -29.74 2.68
CA PHE A 113 3.01 -28.52 1.94
C PHE A 113 3.60 -28.80 0.57
N SER A 114 3.26 -27.92 -0.38
CA SER A 114 3.91 -27.86 -1.69
C SER A 114 4.96 -26.77 -1.71
N SER A 115 5.93 -26.89 -2.61
CA SER A 115 6.83 -25.77 -2.89
C SER A 115 6.07 -24.58 -3.48
N SER A 116 6.57 -23.38 -3.24
CA SER A 116 5.97 -22.15 -3.75
C SER A 116 7.03 -21.15 -4.19
N ILE A 117 6.62 -20.24 -5.08
CA ILE A 117 7.39 -19.04 -5.42
C ILE A 117 6.61 -17.85 -4.88
N GLU A 118 7.21 -17.13 -3.96
CA GLU A 118 6.66 -15.90 -3.42
C GLU A 118 7.28 -14.71 -4.13
N LEU A 119 6.45 -13.80 -4.57
CA LEU A 119 6.88 -12.61 -5.29
C LEU A 119 6.14 -11.37 -4.79
N THR A 120 6.82 -10.23 -4.84
CA THR A 120 6.20 -8.93 -4.64
C THR A 120 6.25 -8.14 -5.92
N LEU A 121 5.26 -7.29 -6.13
CA LEU A 121 5.16 -6.47 -7.34
C LEU A 121 5.67 -5.05 -7.06
N THR A 122 6.08 -4.36 -8.11
CA THR A 122 6.29 -2.92 -8.03
C THR A 122 4.95 -2.21 -7.83
N SER A 123 4.95 -1.06 -7.17
CA SER A 123 3.73 -0.32 -6.76
C SER A 123 2.77 -0.04 -7.92
N ASP A 124 3.30 0.16 -9.13
CA ASP A 124 2.52 0.46 -10.32
C ASP A 124 1.67 -0.72 -10.79
N TYR A 125 2.14 -1.94 -10.55
CA TYR A 125 1.46 -3.19 -10.90
C TYR A 125 0.71 -3.83 -9.74
N ALA A 126 0.85 -3.32 -8.52
CA ALA A 126 0.12 -3.81 -7.34
C ALA A 126 -1.29 -3.22 -7.28
N ASN A 127 -2.11 -3.53 -8.28
CA ASN A 127 -3.52 -3.16 -8.41
C ASN A 127 -4.31 -4.33 -9.02
N ASN A 128 -5.65 -4.32 -8.83
CA ASN A 128 -6.49 -5.43 -9.26
C ASN A 128 -6.40 -5.75 -10.75
N ASP A 129 -6.39 -4.71 -11.59
CA ASP A 129 -6.36 -4.93 -13.04
C ASP A 129 -5.07 -5.63 -13.47
N SER A 130 -3.94 -5.20 -12.90
CA SER A 130 -2.64 -5.81 -13.14
C SER A 130 -2.57 -7.22 -12.56
N LEU A 131 -3.04 -7.44 -11.34
CA LEU A 131 -3.03 -8.76 -10.70
C LEU A 131 -3.83 -9.81 -11.48
N VAL A 132 -4.94 -9.42 -12.10
CA VAL A 132 -5.75 -10.34 -12.93
C VAL A 132 -4.97 -10.87 -14.14
N TRP A 133 -4.29 -10.02 -14.89
CA TRP A 133 -3.54 -10.49 -16.06
C TRP A 133 -2.20 -11.13 -15.66
N ILE A 134 -1.52 -10.62 -14.62
CA ILE A 134 -0.30 -11.23 -14.07
C ILE A 134 -0.59 -12.66 -13.59
N SER A 135 -1.65 -12.86 -12.82
CA SER A 135 -2.05 -14.18 -12.34
C SER A 135 -2.33 -15.14 -13.51
N LYS A 136 -3.00 -14.65 -14.56
CA LYS A 136 -3.22 -15.43 -15.77
C LYS A 136 -1.93 -15.75 -16.52
N GLU A 137 -0.97 -14.84 -16.55
CA GLU A 137 0.36 -15.07 -17.15
C GLU A 137 1.14 -16.12 -16.35
N LEU A 138 1.22 -15.95 -15.03
CA LEU A 138 1.93 -16.85 -14.14
C LEU A 138 1.33 -18.25 -14.12
N LYS A 139 0.01 -18.37 -14.25
CA LYS A 139 -0.67 -19.67 -14.30
C LYS A 139 -0.40 -20.47 -15.59
N LYS A 140 0.18 -19.85 -16.61
CA LYS A 140 0.57 -20.55 -17.85
C LYS A 140 1.87 -21.35 -17.71
N TYR A 141 2.66 -21.11 -16.68
CA TYR A 141 3.87 -21.89 -16.46
C TYR A 141 3.52 -23.34 -16.12
N PRO A 142 4.31 -24.30 -16.61
CA PRO A 142 4.05 -25.71 -16.36
C PRO A 142 4.09 -26.05 -14.87
N LYS A 143 3.24 -26.95 -14.45
CA LYS A 143 3.15 -27.44 -13.06
C LYS A 143 2.84 -26.35 -12.00
N VAL A 144 2.27 -25.23 -12.42
CA VAL A 144 1.71 -24.23 -11.50
C VAL A 144 0.31 -24.66 -11.12
N SER A 145 0.11 -24.93 -9.85
CA SER A 145 -1.17 -25.38 -9.30
C SER A 145 -2.15 -24.21 -9.15
N ASP A 146 -1.74 -23.16 -8.42
CA ASP A 146 -2.57 -22.00 -8.18
C ASP A 146 -1.75 -20.73 -7.93
N ILE A 147 -2.43 -19.58 -8.04
CA ILE A 147 -1.88 -18.26 -7.73
C ILE A 147 -2.76 -17.61 -6.67
N THR A 148 -2.17 -17.36 -5.52
CA THR A 148 -2.87 -16.77 -4.37
C THR A 148 -2.31 -15.39 -4.04
N TYR A 149 -3.17 -14.43 -3.78
CA TYR A 149 -2.85 -13.09 -3.27
C TYR A 149 -3.99 -12.51 -2.45
N GLN A 150 -3.69 -11.56 -1.59
CA GLN A 150 -4.68 -10.92 -0.70
C GLN A 150 -5.50 -9.86 -1.46
N LYS A 151 -6.48 -10.31 -2.24
CA LYS A 151 -7.32 -9.44 -3.07
C LYS A 151 -8.01 -8.34 -2.26
N ASP A 152 -8.56 -8.70 -1.11
CA ASP A 152 -9.29 -7.76 -0.25
C ASP A 152 -8.39 -6.64 0.27
N LEU A 153 -7.12 -6.93 0.53
CA LEU A 153 -6.14 -5.93 0.94
C LEU A 153 -5.81 -4.96 -0.20
N VAL A 154 -5.64 -5.47 -1.42
CA VAL A 154 -5.41 -4.65 -2.62
C VAL A 154 -6.59 -3.73 -2.87
N ASP A 155 -7.81 -4.25 -2.80
CA ASP A 155 -9.06 -3.49 -2.94
C ASP A 155 -9.20 -2.42 -1.86
N ALA A 156 -8.92 -2.76 -0.61
CA ALA A 156 -9.01 -1.83 0.51
C ALA A 156 -8.02 -0.66 0.37
N VAL A 157 -6.77 -0.94 -0.01
CA VAL A 157 -5.74 0.09 -0.21
C VAL A 157 -6.14 1.01 -1.36
N ASN A 158 -6.49 0.48 -2.53
CA ASN A 158 -6.86 1.29 -3.69
C ASN A 158 -8.10 2.15 -3.42
N ARG A 159 -9.14 1.59 -2.80
CA ARG A 159 -10.37 2.31 -2.47
C ARG A 159 -10.17 3.41 -1.42
N ASN A 160 -9.38 3.16 -0.39
CA ASN A 160 -9.12 4.14 0.66
C ASN A 160 -8.30 5.31 0.15
N LEU A 161 -7.33 5.07 -0.75
CA LEU A 161 -6.56 6.13 -1.37
C LEU A 161 -7.42 7.07 -2.22
N THR A 162 -8.33 6.53 -3.03
CA THR A 162 -9.26 7.32 -3.82
C THR A 162 -10.14 8.19 -2.92
N LYS A 163 -10.65 7.64 -1.81
CA LYS A 163 -11.45 8.39 -0.83
C LYS A 163 -10.65 9.50 -0.15
N ILE A 164 -9.42 9.22 0.27
CA ILE A 164 -8.53 10.21 0.89
C ILE A 164 -8.21 11.31 -0.10
N GLY A 165 -7.87 10.98 -1.35
CA GLY A 165 -7.61 11.96 -2.40
C GLY A 165 -8.81 12.86 -2.68
N MET A 166 -10.02 12.30 -2.74
CA MET A 166 -11.26 13.07 -2.94
C MET A 166 -11.56 13.99 -1.75
N ALA A 167 -11.41 13.50 -0.52
CA ALA A 167 -11.60 14.32 0.69
C ALA A 167 -10.61 15.50 0.74
N MET A 168 -9.34 15.27 0.39
CA MET A 168 -8.32 16.31 0.30
C MET A 168 -8.62 17.35 -0.79
N LEU A 169 -9.13 16.92 -1.94
CA LEU A 169 -9.54 17.82 -3.02
C LEU A 169 -10.70 18.73 -2.58
N VAL A 170 -11.73 18.16 -1.95
CA VAL A 170 -12.85 18.92 -1.40
C VAL A 170 -12.37 19.93 -0.35
N LEU A 171 -11.48 19.51 0.56
CA LEU A 171 -10.90 20.40 1.58
C LEU A 171 -10.10 21.54 0.95
N ALA A 172 -9.30 21.27 -0.08
CA ALA A 172 -8.55 22.30 -0.81
C ALA A 172 -9.47 23.34 -1.48
N ILE A 173 -10.57 22.88 -2.11
CA ILE A 173 -11.57 23.76 -2.71
C ILE A 173 -12.23 24.65 -1.64
N LEU A 174 -12.64 24.06 -0.51
CA LEU A 174 -13.23 24.81 0.60
C LEU A 174 -12.29 25.87 1.16
N LEU A 175 -11.02 25.52 1.37
CA LEU A 175 -9.99 26.46 1.85
C LEU A 175 -9.76 27.60 0.85
N THR A 176 -9.76 27.30 -0.44
CA THR A 176 -9.65 28.33 -1.47
C THR A 176 -10.86 29.27 -1.43
N PHE A 177 -12.07 28.73 -1.29
CA PHE A 177 -13.29 29.53 -1.21
C PHE A 177 -13.36 30.43 0.04
N VAL A 178 -12.87 29.95 1.19
CA VAL A 178 -12.81 30.74 2.44
C VAL A 178 -11.72 31.82 2.37
N SER A 179 -10.68 31.62 1.57
CA SER A 179 -9.56 32.56 1.40
C SER A 179 -9.88 33.73 0.47
N PHE A 180 -10.92 33.62 -0.37
CA PHE A 180 -11.40 34.69 -1.27
C PHE A 180 -12.63 35.38 -0.70
#